data_cf4f7540e1d85743cb12a936d9d71108
#
_entry.id   cf4f7540e1d85743cb12a936d9d71108
#
_cell.length_a   1.000
_cell.length_b   1.000
_cell.length_c   1.000
_cell.angle_alpha   90.00
_cell.angle_beta   90.00
_cell.angle_gamma   90.00
#
_symmetry.space_group_name_H-M   'P 1'
#
loop_
_entity.id
_entity.type
_entity.pdbx_description
1 polymer ?
#
loop_
_entity_poly.entity_id
_entity_poly.type
_entity_poly.pdbx_seq_one_letter_code
_entity_poly.pdbx_strand_id
1 'polypeptide(L)'
;KIPAALKAEMERSPSWNEFYGDNFNFIVKTIKEYVEKEVDYDRCENTENVEEYDDEVAQNFNIDPYEYEKLIAEIFENLGWTTFNTPKSGDQGADIVMQKEGFTYVVQCKLYGQPVGNKAVQEVSSAKAYYEAVGSVVVTNNDYTKSARQLAESQNVWLLHDSQLVEWNSLVDEIIAKVKESVNE
;
A
#
# COMPACT_ATOMS: atom_id res chain seq x y z
N LYS A 1 -8.43 5.39 15.23
CA LYS A 1 -9.76 4.72 15.36
C LYS A 1 -10.25 4.43 13.95
N ILE A 2 -10.52 3.18 13.66
CA ILE A 2 -11.09 2.76 12.36
C ILE A 2 -12.34 3.61 12.10
N PRO A 3 -12.53 4.20 10.90
CA PRO A 3 -13.75 4.91 10.55
C PRO A 3 -14.97 4.04 10.81
N ALA A 4 -16.05 4.63 11.38
CA ALA A 4 -17.23 3.88 11.81
C ALA A 4 -17.89 3.08 10.67
N ALA A 5 -17.84 3.59 9.43
CA ALA A 5 -18.32 2.89 8.25
C ALA A 5 -17.49 1.62 7.94
N LEU A 6 -16.16 1.73 8.01
CA LEU A 6 -15.24 0.59 7.81
C LEU A 6 -15.41 -0.44 8.93
N LYS A 7 -15.58 0.01 10.18
CA LYS A 7 -15.83 -0.86 11.32
C LYS A 7 -17.16 -1.63 11.18
N ALA A 8 -18.22 -0.97 10.71
CA ALA A 8 -19.51 -1.60 10.47
C ALA A 8 -19.47 -2.64 9.34
N GLU A 9 -18.61 -2.43 8.34
CA GLU A 9 -18.38 -3.40 7.24
C GLU A 9 -17.57 -4.60 7.73
N MET A 10 -16.54 -4.37 8.53
CA MET A 10 -15.73 -5.40 9.19
C MET A 10 -16.58 -6.27 10.14
N GLU A 11 -17.56 -5.68 10.86
CA GLU A 11 -18.48 -6.41 11.75
C GLU A 11 -19.52 -7.24 10.99
N ARG A 12 -19.79 -6.94 9.71
CA ARG A 12 -20.69 -7.73 8.86
C ARG A 12 -20.03 -8.96 8.24
N SER A 13 -18.71 -9.02 8.20
CA SER A 13 -17.97 -10.17 7.68
C SER A 13 -17.72 -11.16 8.84
N PRO A 14 -18.31 -12.35 8.83
CA PRO A 14 -18.02 -13.35 9.85
C PRO A 14 -16.57 -13.77 9.71
N SER A 15 -15.80 -13.60 10.79
CA SER A 15 -14.50 -14.25 10.97
C SER A 15 -13.21 -13.52 10.56
N TRP A 16 -13.08 -12.22 10.79
CA TRP A 16 -11.77 -11.59 10.70
C TRP A 16 -10.71 -12.30 11.59
N ASN A 17 -11.07 -12.67 12.83
CA ASN A 17 -10.18 -13.37 13.75
C ASN A 17 -9.94 -14.84 13.40
N GLU A 18 -10.93 -15.55 12.84
CA GLU A 18 -10.76 -16.92 12.36
C GLU A 18 -9.96 -17.00 11.06
N PHE A 19 -10.12 -16.00 10.17
CA PHE A 19 -9.45 -15.99 8.88
C PHE A 19 -7.96 -15.66 8.97
N TYR A 20 -7.54 -14.78 9.90
CA TYR A 20 -6.17 -14.29 9.99
C TYR A 20 -5.31 -15.02 11.03
N GLY A 21 -5.89 -15.74 12.01
CA GLY A 21 -5.16 -16.29 13.15
C GLY A 21 -3.93 -17.12 12.75
N ASP A 22 -4.14 -18.23 12.07
CA ASP A 22 -3.06 -19.17 11.71
C ASP A 22 -2.48 -18.92 10.30
N ASN A 23 -3.22 -18.23 9.41
CA ASN A 23 -2.83 -18.03 8.02
C ASN A 23 -2.05 -16.75 7.76
N PHE A 24 -1.95 -15.81 8.72
CA PHE A 24 -1.25 -14.53 8.53
C PHE A 24 0.22 -14.74 8.09
N ASN A 25 0.93 -15.64 8.74
CA ASN A 25 2.32 -15.95 8.39
C ASN A 25 2.45 -16.61 7.00
N PHE A 26 1.46 -17.40 6.60
CA PHE A 26 1.42 -18.01 5.27
C PHE A 26 1.18 -16.95 4.19
N ILE A 27 0.25 -16.03 4.42
CA ILE A 27 -0.03 -14.90 3.50
C ILE A 27 1.20 -14.04 3.31
N VAL A 28 1.87 -13.63 4.41
CA VAL A 28 3.11 -12.84 4.36
C VAL A 28 4.22 -13.58 3.63
N LYS A 29 4.37 -14.90 3.86
CA LYS A 29 5.37 -15.72 3.19
C LYS A 29 5.08 -15.85 1.68
N THR A 30 3.83 -16.09 1.30
CA THR A 30 3.40 -16.22 -0.10
C THR A 30 3.60 -14.90 -0.85
N ILE A 31 3.28 -13.76 -0.22
CA ILE A 31 3.54 -12.43 -0.77
C ILE A 31 5.04 -12.22 -0.99
N LYS A 32 5.89 -12.57 -0.01
CA LYS A 32 7.35 -12.45 -0.14
C LYS A 32 7.92 -13.29 -1.28
N GLU A 33 7.55 -14.56 -1.34
CA GLU A 33 8.03 -15.50 -2.38
C GLU A 33 7.62 -15.07 -3.80
N TYR A 34 6.48 -14.37 -3.94
CA TYR A 34 6.01 -13.85 -5.22
C TYR A 34 6.75 -12.55 -5.62
N VAL A 35 6.97 -11.64 -4.66
CA VAL A 35 7.70 -10.38 -4.88
C VAL A 35 9.14 -10.65 -5.32
N GLU A 36 9.82 -11.63 -4.70
CA GLU A 36 11.18 -12.01 -5.07
C GLU A 36 11.30 -12.58 -6.48
N LYS A 37 10.21 -13.06 -7.07
CA LYS A 37 10.22 -13.71 -8.41
C LYS A 37 9.87 -12.78 -9.57
N GLU A 38 9.02 -11.77 -9.34
CA GLU A 38 8.36 -11.03 -10.43
C GLU A 38 8.77 -9.55 -10.51
N VAL A 39 9.38 -8.99 -9.46
CA VAL A 39 9.80 -7.58 -9.48
C VAL A 39 11.29 -7.49 -9.77
N ASP A 40 11.62 -7.05 -10.99
CA ASP A 40 12.98 -6.74 -11.40
C ASP A 40 13.48 -5.46 -10.71
N TYR A 41 14.10 -5.61 -9.54
CA TYR A 41 14.64 -4.54 -8.70
C TYR A 41 15.90 -3.86 -9.28
N ASP A 42 16.44 -4.37 -10.41
CA ASP A 42 17.75 -3.97 -10.93
C ASP A 42 17.76 -2.64 -11.72
N ARG A 43 16.64 -1.91 -11.77
CA ARG A 43 16.55 -0.72 -12.65
C ARG A 43 17.17 0.56 -12.12
N CYS A 44 17.62 0.62 -10.85
CA CYS A 44 18.13 1.85 -10.21
C CYS A 44 19.49 1.66 -9.52
N GLU A 45 20.54 1.42 -10.30
CA GLU A 45 21.91 1.31 -9.74
C GLU A 45 22.61 2.66 -9.44
N ASN A 46 22.00 3.82 -9.65
CA ASN A 46 22.72 5.11 -9.58
C ASN A 46 21.99 6.21 -8.81
N THR A 47 21.65 5.99 -7.53
CA THR A 47 21.34 7.10 -6.62
C THR A 47 22.07 6.92 -5.29
N GLU A 48 23.38 7.04 -5.30
CA GLU A 48 24.15 7.26 -4.08
C GLU A 48 23.97 8.74 -3.65
N ASN A 49 23.60 8.94 -2.37
CA ASN A 49 23.45 10.24 -1.70
C ASN A 49 22.24 11.09 -2.11
N VAL A 50 21.05 10.69 -1.71
CA VAL A 50 19.94 11.62 -1.55
C VAL A 50 19.72 11.83 -0.04
N GLU A 51 20.06 13.03 0.44
CA GLU A 51 19.72 13.49 1.78
C GLU A 51 18.19 13.47 1.95
N GLU A 52 17.73 13.28 3.18
CA GLU A 52 16.33 13.27 3.55
C GLU A 52 15.68 14.61 3.18
N TYR A 53 14.92 14.67 2.09
CA TYR A 53 14.22 15.87 1.65
C TYR A 53 12.88 16.00 2.38
N ASP A 54 12.68 17.18 2.99
CA ASP A 54 11.42 17.61 3.59
C ASP A 54 10.31 17.76 2.52
N ASP A 55 9.05 17.64 2.97
CA ASP A 55 7.81 17.62 2.19
C ASP A 55 7.53 18.87 1.29
N GLU A 56 8.45 19.81 1.16
CA GLU A 56 8.20 21.10 0.50
C GLU A 56 8.47 21.14 -1.03
N VAL A 57 8.83 20.03 -1.69
CA VAL A 57 9.21 20.06 -3.12
C VAL A 57 8.11 19.49 -4.04
N ALA A 58 6.85 19.74 -3.73
CA ALA A 58 5.74 19.55 -4.69
C ALA A 58 5.67 20.72 -5.70
N GLN A 59 6.78 21.08 -6.34
CA GLN A 59 6.81 22.20 -7.29
C GLN A 59 7.02 21.68 -8.71
N ASN A 60 5.93 21.70 -9.48
CA ASN A 60 5.76 21.70 -10.93
C ASN A 60 4.74 20.69 -11.50
N PHE A 61 3.87 20.12 -10.69
CA PHE A 61 2.75 19.34 -11.23
C PHE A 61 1.50 20.21 -11.33
N ASN A 62 0.78 20.13 -12.45
CA ASN A 62 -0.52 20.78 -12.64
C ASN A 62 -1.64 20.14 -11.78
N ILE A 63 -1.31 19.20 -10.90
CA ILE A 63 -2.24 18.43 -10.07
C ILE A 63 -1.84 18.65 -8.60
N ASP A 64 -2.81 19.02 -7.77
CA ASP A 64 -2.67 19.09 -6.32
C ASP A 64 -2.45 17.67 -5.73
N PRO A 65 -1.58 17.48 -4.73
CA PRO A 65 -1.41 16.20 -4.04
C PRO A 65 -2.74 15.53 -3.63
N TYR A 66 -3.71 16.29 -3.16
CA TYR A 66 -5.03 15.76 -2.81
C TYR A 66 -5.84 15.26 -4.03
N GLU A 67 -5.71 15.91 -5.19
CA GLU A 67 -6.31 15.41 -6.43
C GLU A 67 -5.60 14.14 -6.92
N TYR A 68 -4.30 14.02 -6.66
CA TYR A 68 -3.55 12.79 -6.93
C TYR A 68 -4.02 11.62 -6.06
N GLU A 69 -4.23 11.84 -4.75
CA GLU A 69 -4.80 10.83 -3.85
C GLU A 69 -6.17 10.33 -4.35
N LYS A 70 -7.05 11.25 -4.78
CA LYS A 70 -8.35 10.88 -5.36
C LYS A 70 -8.21 10.08 -6.64
N LEU A 71 -7.30 10.48 -7.54
CA LEU A 71 -7.05 9.76 -8.78
C LEU A 71 -6.59 8.33 -8.50
N ILE A 72 -5.69 8.14 -7.55
CA ILE A 72 -5.23 6.81 -7.14
C ILE A 72 -6.38 5.99 -6.53
N ALA A 73 -7.23 6.60 -5.70
CA ALA A 73 -8.41 5.95 -5.16
C ALA A 73 -9.38 5.51 -6.27
N GLU A 74 -9.69 6.37 -7.24
CA GLU A 74 -10.54 6.05 -8.40
C GLU A 74 -9.96 4.90 -9.24
N ILE A 75 -8.63 4.85 -9.43
CA ILE A 75 -7.98 3.73 -10.12
C ILE A 75 -8.24 2.42 -9.35
N PHE A 76 -8.04 2.40 -8.04
CA PHE A 76 -8.31 1.22 -7.23
C PHE A 76 -9.78 0.83 -7.23
N GLU A 77 -10.72 1.78 -7.23
CA GLU A 77 -12.16 1.50 -7.37
C GLU A 77 -12.48 0.81 -8.71
N ASN A 78 -11.90 1.31 -9.80
CA ASN A 78 -12.04 0.68 -11.11
C ASN A 78 -11.42 -0.72 -11.18
N LEU A 79 -10.47 -1.04 -10.30
CA LEU A 79 -9.85 -2.36 -10.13
C LEU A 79 -10.62 -3.26 -9.14
N GLY A 80 -11.79 -2.80 -8.66
CA GLY A 80 -12.69 -3.58 -7.82
C GLY A 80 -12.44 -3.47 -6.32
N TRP A 81 -11.69 -2.46 -5.87
CA TRP A 81 -11.54 -2.14 -4.45
C TRP A 81 -12.63 -1.19 -3.98
N THR A 82 -13.03 -1.31 -2.73
CA THR A 82 -13.78 -0.26 -2.02
C THR A 82 -12.77 0.64 -1.33
N THR A 83 -12.75 1.94 -1.65
CA THR A 83 -11.77 2.89 -1.14
C THR A 83 -12.38 3.90 -0.17
N PHE A 84 -11.59 4.35 0.78
CA PHE A 84 -11.93 5.39 1.76
C PHE A 84 -10.74 6.33 1.88
N ASN A 85 -10.90 7.57 1.43
CA ASN A 85 -9.89 8.60 1.67
C ASN A 85 -9.90 9.01 3.14
N THR A 86 -8.72 9.09 3.74
CA THR A 86 -8.58 9.51 5.13
C THR A 86 -8.69 11.04 5.26
N PRO A 87 -9.05 11.56 6.45
CA PRO A 87 -9.04 12.99 6.67
C PRO A 87 -7.62 13.57 6.59
N LYS A 88 -7.46 14.79 6.06
CA LYS A 88 -6.16 15.51 5.95
C LYS A 88 -5.40 15.69 7.26
N SER A 89 -6.04 15.52 8.40
CA SER A 89 -5.41 15.58 9.72
C SER A 89 -5.79 14.35 10.52
N GLY A 90 -4.76 13.65 11.06
CA GLY A 90 -4.96 12.42 11.82
C GLY A 90 -5.18 11.17 10.97
N ASP A 91 -4.69 11.19 9.74
CA ASP A 91 -4.69 10.08 8.77
C ASP A 91 -3.87 8.86 9.22
N GLN A 92 -3.10 9.02 10.29
CA GLN A 92 -2.21 7.99 10.86
C GLN A 92 -1.19 7.44 9.85
N GLY A 93 -0.88 8.21 8.80
CA GLY A 93 0.12 7.85 7.79
C GLY A 93 -0.42 7.03 6.62
N ALA A 94 -1.72 7.10 6.33
CA ALA A 94 -2.31 6.58 5.11
C ALA A 94 -3.30 7.59 4.53
N ASP A 95 -3.25 7.80 3.22
CA ASP A 95 -4.17 8.67 2.49
C ASP A 95 -5.43 7.91 2.06
N ILE A 96 -5.29 6.60 1.78
CA ILE A 96 -6.38 5.74 1.36
C ILE A 96 -6.37 4.45 2.20
N VAL A 97 -7.54 4.06 2.70
CA VAL A 97 -7.81 2.71 3.19
C VAL A 97 -8.65 2.01 2.13
N MET A 98 -8.22 0.85 1.66
CA MET A 98 -8.96 0.11 0.62
C MET A 98 -9.22 -1.33 1.02
N GLN A 99 -10.35 -1.86 0.55
CA GLN A 99 -10.82 -3.20 0.91
C GLN A 99 -11.31 -3.96 -0.32
N LYS A 100 -10.94 -5.22 -0.40
CA LYS A 100 -11.40 -6.15 -1.43
C LYS A 100 -11.52 -7.56 -0.85
N GLU A 101 -12.70 -8.17 -0.96
CA GLU A 101 -12.94 -9.57 -0.57
C GLU A 101 -12.55 -9.91 0.90
N GLY A 102 -12.66 -8.95 1.80
CA GLY A 102 -12.28 -9.08 3.20
C GLY A 102 -10.82 -8.73 3.52
N PHE A 103 -9.99 -8.41 2.52
CA PHE A 103 -8.61 -7.98 2.69
C PHE A 103 -8.55 -6.45 2.74
N THR A 104 -7.93 -5.89 3.77
CA THR A 104 -7.72 -4.45 3.93
C THR A 104 -6.27 -4.09 3.63
N TYR A 105 -6.06 -3.08 2.80
CA TYR A 105 -4.77 -2.47 2.53
C TYR A 105 -4.81 -0.98 2.85
N VAL A 106 -3.66 -0.42 3.23
CA VAL A 106 -3.48 1.02 3.42
C VAL A 106 -2.50 1.55 2.38
N VAL A 107 -2.79 2.73 1.86
CA VAL A 107 -2.00 3.36 0.80
C VAL A 107 -1.56 4.74 1.25
N GLN A 108 -0.28 5.05 1.07
CA GLN A 108 0.29 6.39 1.15
C GLN A 108 0.64 6.86 -0.25
N CYS A 109 0.13 8.01 -0.66
CA CYS A 109 0.38 8.63 -1.94
C CYS A 109 1.46 9.71 -1.83
N LYS A 110 2.40 9.75 -2.74
CA LYS A 110 3.46 10.77 -2.79
C LYS A 110 3.61 11.30 -4.22
N LEU A 111 3.10 12.50 -4.46
CA LEU A 111 3.29 13.22 -5.73
C LEU A 111 4.53 14.09 -5.62
N TYR A 112 5.69 13.55 -6.01
CA TYR A 112 6.98 14.20 -5.81
C TYR A 112 7.74 14.41 -7.12
N GLY A 113 8.52 15.51 -7.17
CA GLY A 113 9.53 15.76 -8.21
C GLY A 113 10.89 15.10 -7.95
N GLN A 114 11.04 14.43 -6.82
CA GLN A 114 12.25 13.75 -6.35
C GLN A 114 11.90 12.33 -5.88
N PRO A 115 12.90 11.41 -5.81
CA PRO A 115 12.66 10.07 -5.30
C PRO A 115 12.13 10.05 -3.86
N VAL A 116 11.16 9.19 -3.59
CA VAL A 116 10.51 9.05 -2.29
C VAL A 116 11.44 8.37 -1.27
N GLY A 117 11.60 8.97 -0.10
CA GLY A 117 12.46 8.50 0.98
C GLY A 117 11.75 7.63 2.03
N ASN A 118 12.48 7.32 3.11
CA ASN A 118 12.05 6.44 4.21
C ASN A 118 10.76 6.88 4.91
N LYS A 119 10.50 8.19 4.96
CA LYS A 119 9.35 8.77 5.68
C LYS A 119 8.03 8.15 5.22
N ALA A 120 7.80 8.05 3.91
CA ALA A 120 6.57 7.46 3.37
C ALA A 120 6.39 5.99 3.77
N VAL A 121 7.48 5.23 3.82
CA VAL A 121 7.47 3.83 4.27
C VAL A 121 7.12 3.72 5.74
N GLN A 122 7.69 4.59 6.59
CA GLN A 122 7.41 4.63 8.03
C GLN A 122 5.95 5.02 8.29
N GLU A 123 5.44 6.03 7.58
CA GLU A 123 4.06 6.50 7.69
C GLU A 123 3.08 5.36 7.39
N VAL A 124 3.19 4.72 6.22
CA VAL A 124 2.28 3.65 5.82
C VAL A 124 2.41 2.39 6.68
N SER A 125 3.61 2.09 7.20
CA SER A 125 3.80 0.98 8.15
C SER A 125 3.07 1.22 9.47
N SER A 126 3.09 2.46 9.96
CA SER A 126 2.33 2.84 11.15
C SER A 126 0.83 2.74 10.90
N ALA A 127 0.36 3.20 9.74
CA ALA A 127 -1.02 3.09 9.32
C ALA A 127 -1.48 1.64 9.23
N LYS A 128 -0.66 0.74 8.68
CA LYS A 128 -0.96 -0.69 8.59
C LYS A 128 -1.34 -1.28 9.95
N ALA A 129 -0.58 -0.98 10.99
CA ALA A 129 -0.88 -1.45 12.34
C ALA A 129 -2.14 -0.80 12.92
N TYR A 130 -2.35 0.50 12.68
CA TYR A 130 -3.49 1.24 13.19
C TYR A 130 -4.82 0.79 12.58
N TYR A 131 -4.84 0.51 11.26
CA TYR A 131 -6.03 0.06 10.53
C TYR A 131 -6.19 -1.47 10.51
N GLU A 132 -5.30 -2.21 11.20
CA GLU A 132 -5.28 -3.68 11.19
C GLU A 132 -5.25 -4.25 9.76
N ALA A 133 -4.54 -3.55 8.85
CA ALA A 133 -4.46 -3.92 7.45
C ALA A 133 -3.50 -5.10 7.22
N VAL A 134 -3.79 -5.92 6.23
CA VAL A 134 -2.93 -7.06 5.84
C VAL A 134 -1.73 -6.61 5.04
N GLY A 135 -1.87 -5.54 4.28
CA GLY A 135 -0.81 -4.97 3.45
C GLY A 135 -0.76 -3.47 3.49
N SER A 136 0.39 -2.92 3.11
CA SER A 136 0.63 -1.49 3.00
C SER A 136 1.38 -1.17 1.72
N VAL A 137 1.01 -0.07 1.10
CA VAL A 137 1.49 0.35 -0.23
C VAL A 137 1.90 1.81 -0.18
N VAL A 138 3.04 2.15 -0.75
CA VAL A 138 3.36 3.53 -1.13
C VAL A 138 3.21 3.64 -2.64
N VAL A 139 2.49 4.65 -3.11
CA VAL A 139 2.30 4.95 -4.53
C VAL A 139 2.90 6.30 -4.86
N THR A 140 3.67 6.39 -5.93
CA THR A 140 4.28 7.64 -6.38
C THR A 140 4.31 7.72 -7.91
N ASN A 141 4.40 8.95 -8.42
CA ASN A 141 4.69 9.28 -9.81
C ASN A 141 6.20 9.26 -10.14
N ASN A 142 7.05 8.95 -9.15
CA ASN A 142 8.49 9.02 -9.25
C ASN A 142 9.14 7.73 -8.75
N ASP A 143 10.43 7.75 -8.57
CA ASP A 143 11.21 6.63 -8.08
C ASP A 143 11.34 6.62 -6.53
N TYR A 144 12.04 5.65 -5.99
CA TYR A 144 12.30 5.49 -4.56
C TYR A 144 13.81 5.50 -4.28
N THR A 145 14.20 6.07 -3.14
CA THR A 145 15.60 6.01 -2.70
C THR A 145 15.99 4.57 -2.34
N LYS A 146 17.27 4.27 -2.42
CA LYS A 146 17.82 2.97 -2.00
C LYS A 146 17.46 2.64 -0.55
N SER A 147 17.52 3.62 0.35
CA SER A 147 17.14 3.44 1.75
C SER A 147 15.65 3.14 1.93
N ALA A 148 14.77 3.80 1.16
CA ALA A 148 13.34 3.50 1.17
C ALA A 148 13.03 2.07 0.72
N ARG A 149 13.71 1.58 -0.33
CA ARG A 149 13.57 0.19 -0.81
C ARG A 149 14.00 -0.81 0.26
N GLN A 150 15.16 -0.60 0.91
CA GLN A 150 15.64 -1.47 2.00
C GLN A 150 14.70 -1.48 3.20
N LEU A 151 14.16 -0.33 3.57
CA LEU A 151 13.20 -0.23 4.66
C LEU A 151 11.87 -0.91 4.31
N ALA A 152 11.37 -0.70 3.10
CA ALA A 152 10.13 -1.31 2.61
C ALA A 152 10.21 -2.84 2.60
N GLU A 153 11.33 -3.40 2.14
CA GLU A 153 11.60 -4.84 2.21
C GLU A 153 11.53 -5.36 3.65
N SER A 154 12.19 -4.69 4.60
CA SER A 154 12.21 -5.09 6.01
C SER A 154 10.84 -5.01 6.68
N GLN A 155 9.96 -4.11 6.24
CA GLN A 155 8.63 -3.87 6.81
C GLN A 155 7.49 -4.48 5.99
N ASN A 156 7.78 -5.16 4.89
CA ASN A 156 6.80 -5.72 3.94
C ASN A 156 5.82 -4.66 3.43
N VAL A 157 6.38 -3.56 2.93
CA VAL A 157 5.65 -2.46 2.28
C VAL A 157 5.85 -2.57 0.78
N TRP A 158 4.78 -2.49 0.01
CA TRP A 158 4.83 -2.40 -1.44
C TRP A 158 5.20 -0.99 -1.87
N LEU A 159 6.16 -0.88 -2.78
CA LEU A 159 6.55 0.37 -3.42
C LEU A 159 6.13 0.32 -4.88
N LEU A 160 5.19 1.17 -5.28
CA LEU A 160 4.62 1.16 -6.63
C LEU A 160 4.78 2.53 -7.29
N HIS A 161 5.16 2.51 -8.56
CA HIS A 161 4.89 3.62 -9.44
C HIS A 161 3.41 3.57 -9.85
N ASP A 162 2.75 4.71 -10.04
CA ASP A 162 1.32 4.78 -10.39
C ASP A 162 0.96 4.01 -11.67
N SER A 163 1.90 3.89 -12.61
CA SER A 163 1.75 3.05 -13.81
C SER A 163 1.69 1.54 -13.55
N GLN A 164 2.04 1.07 -12.35
CA GLN A 164 2.12 -0.36 -11.98
C GLN A 164 0.87 -0.87 -11.24
N LEU A 165 -0.12 -0.02 -10.99
CA LEU A 165 -1.29 -0.36 -10.17
C LEU A 165 -2.11 -1.51 -10.74
N VAL A 166 -2.25 -1.60 -12.07
CA VAL A 166 -3.00 -2.68 -12.74
C VAL A 166 -2.29 -4.02 -12.59
N GLU A 167 -0.97 -4.05 -12.80
CA GLU A 167 -0.16 -5.26 -12.67
C GLU A 167 -0.14 -5.75 -11.22
N TRP A 168 0.07 -4.83 -10.28
CA TRP A 168 0.02 -5.13 -8.86
C TRP A 168 -1.35 -5.68 -8.43
N ASN A 169 -2.45 -5.08 -8.91
CA ASN A 169 -3.79 -5.57 -8.60
C ASN A 169 -4.00 -7.00 -9.08
N SER A 170 -3.56 -7.33 -10.29
CA SER A 170 -3.66 -8.69 -10.83
C SER A 170 -2.93 -9.71 -9.95
N LEU A 171 -1.74 -9.33 -9.47
CA LEU A 171 -0.95 -10.16 -8.56
C LEU A 171 -1.68 -10.36 -7.22
N VAL A 172 -2.24 -9.30 -6.65
CA VAL A 172 -2.99 -9.39 -5.39
C VAL A 172 -4.25 -10.23 -5.53
N ASP A 173 -4.97 -10.12 -6.66
CA ASP A 173 -6.14 -10.94 -6.95
C ASP A 173 -5.79 -12.44 -6.99
N GLU A 174 -4.65 -12.81 -7.58
CA GLU A 174 -4.16 -14.20 -7.55
C GLU A 174 -3.82 -14.67 -6.13
N ILE A 175 -3.20 -13.82 -5.32
CA ILE A 175 -2.88 -14.12 -3.92
C ILE A 175 -4.18 -14.35 -3.13
N ILE A 176 -5.16 -13.45 -3.26
CA ILE A 176 -6.46 -13.57 -2.59
C ILE A 176 -7.15 -14.88 -2.99
N ALA A 177 -7.16 -15.22 -4.27
CA ALA A 177 -7.74 -16.46 -4.77
C ALA A 177 -7.10 -17.70 -4.13
N LYS A 178 -5.75 -17.75 -4.11
CA LYS A 178 -5.00 -18.88 -3.51
C LYS A 178 -5.25 -19.02 -2.00
N VAL A 179 -5.32 -17.89 -1.28
CA VAL A 179 -5.63 -17.89 0.15
C VAL A 179 -7.03 -18.45 0.41
N LYS A 180 -8.02 -18.05 -0.39
CA LYS A 180 -9.40 -18.57 -0.26
C LYS A 180 -9.51 -20.06 -0.56
N GLU A 181 -8.77 -20.56 -1.56
CA GLU A 181 -8.72 -21.98 -1.87
C GLU A 181 -8.15 -22.78 -0.68
N SER A 182 -7.06 -22.31 -0.08
CA SER A 182 -6.40 -22.99 1.04
C SER A 182 -7.21 -23.04 2.34
N VAL A 183 -8.19 -22.14 2.50
CA VAL A 183 -9.07 -22.09 3.68
C VAL A 183 -10.29 -23.00 3.52
N ASN A 184 -10.67 -23.35 2.29
CA ASN A 184 -11.83 -24.21 1.98
C ASN A 184 -11.50 -25.71 1.90
N GLU A 185 -10.21 -26.08 2.06
CA GLU A 185 -9.72 -27.46 2.22
C GLU A 185 -9.56 -27.82 3.70
#